data_35d661f2288d73af00bdb6ce6d3223fe
#
_entry.id   35d661f2288d73af00bdb6ce6d3223fe
#
_cell.length_a   1.000
_cell.length_b   1.000
_cell.length_c   1.000
_cell.angle_alpha   90.00
_cell.angle_beta   90.00
_cell.angle_gamma   90.00
#
_symmetry.space_group_name_H-M   'P 1'
#
loop_
_entity.id
_entity.type
_entity.pdbx_description
1 polymer ?
#
loop_
_entity_poly.entity_id
_entity_poly.type
_entity_poly.pdbx_seq_one_letter_code
_entity_poly.pdbx_strand_id
1 'polypeptide(L)'
;MKKLFLLRDIVRKKYETMLIAENEKEAVRKSVIMIAPVKPIRDMELYKVGEYNEDTGEIKTEQKVKIEWSIYSLPDDEKEATEILEKKE
;
A
#
# COMPACT_ATOMS: atom_id res chain seq x y z
N MET A 1 2.23 -0.61 -17.74
CA MET A 1 3.23 -0.71 -16.68
C MET A 1 2.57 -0.67 -15.32
N LYS A 2 3.07 -1.45 -14.41
CA LYS A 2 2.57 -1.42 -13.03
C LYS A 2 3.41 -0.48 -12.20
N LYS A 3 2.86 -0.03 -11.08
CA LYS A 3 3.53 0.93 -10.20
C LYS A 3 4.09 0.20 -8.98
N LEU A 4 5.22 0.67 -8.49
CA LEU A 4 5.90 0.12 -7.31
C LEU A 4 5.69 1.04 -6.12
N PHE A 5 5.36 0.42 -4.99
CA PHE A 5 5.10 1.14 -3.74
C PHE A 5 5.87 0.51 -2.59
N LEU A 6 6.18 1.32 -1.60
CA LEU A 6 6.79 0.87 -0.34
C LEU A 6 5.91 1.27 0.83
N LEU A 7 5.74 0.34 1.75
CA LEU A 7 5.09 0.60 3.04
C LEU A 7 6.15 0.87 4.09
N ARG A 8 5.98 1.97 4.81
CA ARG A 8 6.88 2.36 5.89
C ARG A 8 6.15 2.28 7.21
N ASP A 9 6.75 1.58 8.17
CA ASP A 9 6.26 1.54 9.54
C ASP A 9 6.85 2.76 10.26
N ILE A 10 5.98 3.69 10.66
CA ILE A 10 6.41 4.95 11.30
C ILE A 10 7.00 4.69 12.67
N VAL A 11 6.42 3.77 13.41
CA VAL A 11 6.86 3.44 14.78
C VAL A 11 8.24 2.81 14.75
N ARG A 12 8.46 1.85 13.85
CA ARG A 12 9.76 1.18 13.71
C ARG A 12 10.73 1.97 12.85
N LYS A 13 10.25 2.97 12.12
CA LYS A 13 11.04 3.81 11.21
C LYS A 13 11.74 3.00 10.11
N LYS A 14 11.01 2.03 9.55
CA LYS A 14 11.54 1.16 8.51
C LYS A 14 10.56 0.96 7.36
N TYR A 15 11.11 0.85 6.15
CA TYR A 15 10.35 0.42 4.99
C TYR A 15 10.33 -1.09 5.01
N GLU A 16 9.16 -1.67 5.19
CA GLU A 16 9.03 -3.10 5.44
C GLU A 16 8.60 -3.94 4.26
N THR A 17 7.77 -3.36 3.38
CA THR A 17 7.12 -4.14 2.33
C THR A 17 7.08 -3.37 1.03
N MET A 18 7.44 -4.05 -0.06
CA MET A 18 7.25 -3.52 -1.41
C MET A 18 6.03 -4.20 -2.02
N LEU A 19 5.20 -3.42 -2.69
CA LEU A 19 4.06 -3.97 -3.42
C LEU A 19 3.93 -3.38 -4.81
N ILE A 20 3.27 -4.13 -5.67
CA ILE A 20 3.02 -3.77 -7.06
C ILE A 20 1.52 -3.59 -7.24
N ALA A 21 1.11 -2.50 -7.89
CA ALA A 21 -0.30 -2.23 -8.15
C ALA A 21 -0.48 -1.48 -9.46
N GLU A 22 -1.67 -1.57 -10.02
CA GLU A 22 -2.02 -0.86 -11.27
C GLU A 22 -2.06 0.65 -11.07
N ASN A 23 -2.50 1.08 -9.89
CA ASN A 23 -2.66 2.48 -9.57
C ASN A 23 -2.61 2.69 -8.05
N GLU A 24 -2.68 3.96 -7.63
CA GLU A 24 -2.61 4.31 -6.21
C GLU A 24 -3.77 3.75 -5.41
N LYS A 25 -4.98 3.80 -5.96
CA LYS A 25 -6.17 3.28 -5.27
C LYS A 25 -6.03 1.79 -4.96
N GLU A 26 -5.57 1.02 -5.92
CA GLU A 26 -5.33 -0.41 -5.72
C GLU A 26 -4.22 -0.65 -4.68
N ALA A 27 -3.16 0.15 -4.73
CA ALA A 27 -2.08 0.04 -3.76
C ALA A 27 -2.57 0.31 -2.34
N VAL A 28 -3.42 1.32 -2.19
CA VAL A 28 -4.02 1.65 -0.89
C VAL A 28 -4.88 0.48 -0.39
N ARG A 29 -5.74 -0.07 -1.24
CA ARG A 29 -6.59 -1.19 -0.85
C ARG A 29 -5.77 -2.41 -0.43
N LYS A 30 -4.78 -2.77 -1.22
CA LYS A 30 -3.89 -3.90 -0.89
C LYS A 30 -3.18 -3.67 0.43
N SER A 31 -2.70 -2.45 0.66
CA SER A 31 -2.01 -2.08 1.88
C SER A 31 -2.91 -2.18 3.10
N VAL A 32 -4.12 -1.65 3.00
CA VAL A 32 -5.10 -1.69 4.10
C VAL A 32 -5.42 -3.14 4.48
N ILE A 33 -5.68 -3.98 3.50
CA ILE A 33 -5.99 -5.39 3.74
C ILE A 33 -4.82 -6.09 4.44
N MET A 34 -3.60 -5.75 4.06
CA MET A 34 -2.40 -6.35 4.63
C MET A 34 -2.12 -5.86 6.05
N ILE A 35 -2.33 -4.57 6.30
CA ILE A 35 -1.95 -3.92 7.56
C ILE A 35 -3.00 -4.08 8.65
N ALA A 36 -4.27 -3.87 8.33
CA ALA A 36 -5.34 -3.73 9.31
C ALA A 36 -5.40 -4.86 10.35
N PRO A 37 -5.18 -6.14 9.98
CA PRO A 37 -5.22 -7.23 10.97
C PRO A 37 -4.03 -7.23 11.92
N VAL A 38 -2.96 -6.52 11.60
CA VAL A 38 -1.69 -6.61 12.33
C VAL A 38 -1.42 -5.36 13.17
N LYS A 39 -1.72 -4.19 12.62
CA LYS A 39 -1.41 -2.92 13.28
C LYS A 39 -2.32 -1.81 12.76
N PRO A 40 -2.43 -0.68 13.50
CA PRO A 40 -3.24 0.46 13.04
C PRO A 40 -2.70 1.03 11.74
N ILE A 41 -3.60 1.34 10.82
CA ILE A 41 -3.22 1.92 9.52
C ILE A 41 -2.49 3.26 9.71
N ARG A 42 -2.86 4.03 10.73
CA ARG A 42 -2.22 5.32 11.01
C ARG A 42 -0.74 5.19 11.35
N ASP A 43 -0.27 4.00 11.70
CA ASP A 43 1.14 3.75 12.00
C ASP A 43 1.95 3.45 10.74
N MET A 44 1.32 3.47 9.59
CA MET A 44 1.95 3.15 8.32
C MET A 44 1.83 4.30 7.33
N GLU A 45 2.83 4.41 6.46
CA GLU A 45 2.82 5.34 5.34
C GLU A 45 3.05 4.55 4.06
N LEU A 46 2.43 5.00 2.98
CA LEU A 46 2.60 4.39 1.65
C LEU A 46 3.30 5.39 0.74
N TYR A 47 4.31 4.91 0.01
CA TYR A 47 5.06 5.72 -0.94
C TYR A 47 5.08 5.06 -2.31
N LYS A 48 4.90 5.86 -3.35
CA LYS A 48 5.18 5.43 -4.71
C LYS A 48 6.67 5.66 -4.97
N VAL A 49 7.36 4.65 -5.49
CA VAL A 49 8.83 4.71 -5.67
C VAL A 49 9.29 4.39 -7.09
N GLY A 50 8.39 3.99 -7.97
CA GLY A 50 8.78 3.68 -9.33
C GLY A 50 7.72 2.98 -10.14
N GLU A 51 8.18 2.41 -11.25
CA GLU A 51 7.33 1.65 -12.16
C GLU A 51 8.01 0.34 -12.53
N TYR A 52 7.20 -0.62 -12.91
CA TYR A 52 7.64 -1.96 -13.26
C TYR A 52 7.03 -2.38 -14.60
N ASN A 53 7.89 -2.80 -15.51
CA ASN A 53 7.45 -3.36 -16.77
C ASN A 53 7.38 -4.88 -16.66
N GLU A 54 6.18 -5.41 -16.62
CA GLU A 54 5.98 -6.85 -16.42
C GLU A 54 6.40 -7.70 -17.62
N ASP A 55 6.53 -7.10 -18.80
CA ASP A 55 6.96 -7.83 -20.00
C ASP A 55 8.48 -8.00 -20.06
N THR A 56 9.22 -7.01 -19.62
CA THR A 56 10.68 -7.02 -19.68
C THR A 56 11.36 -7.26 -18.35
N GLY A 57 10.63 -7.10 -17.23
CA GLY A 57 11.19 -7.16 -15.90
C GLY A 57 11.94 -5.90 -15.48
N GLU A 58 11.96 -4.89 -16.33
CA GLU A 58 12.67 -3.66 -16.05
C GLU A 58 11.97 -2.86 -14.96
N ILE A 59 12.77 -2.38 -14.00
CA ILE A 59 12.30 -1.52 -12.91
C ILE A 59 12.89 -0.14 -13.11
N LYS A 60 12.02 0.87 -13.10
CA LYS A 60 12.42 2.27 -13.21
C LYS A 60 12.11 2.97 -11.91
N THR A 61 13.13 3.41 -11.19
CA THR A 61 12.96 4.12 -9.93
C THR A 61 12.65 5.59 -10.16
N GLU A 62 11.85 6.14 -9.26
CA GLU A 62 11.46 7.54 -9.26
C GLU A 62 11.65 8.14 -7.88
N GLN A 63 11.59 9.47 -7.78
CA GLN A 63 11.61 10.11 -6.49
C GLN A 63 10.41 9.66 -5.67
N LYS A 64 10.66 9.29 -4.42
CA LYS A 64 9.63 8.79 -3.51
C LYS A 64 8.55 9.84 -3.26
N VAL A 65 7.29 9.46 -3.47
CA VAL A 65 6.13 10.32 -3.26
C VAL A 65 5.19 9.67 -2.26
N LYS A 66 4.87 10.38 -1.19
CA LYS A 66 3.94 9.90 -0.18
C LYS A 66 2.51 9.92 -0.72
N ILE A 67 1.80 8.82 -0.51
CA ILE A 67 0.40 8.68 -0.91
C ILE A 67 -0.48 9.03 0.28
N GLU A 68 -1.41 9.97 0.09
CA GLU A 68 -2.33 10.36 1.15
C GLU A 68 -3.51 9.39 1.24
N TRP A 69 -3.57 8.65 2.32
CA TRP A 69 -4.64 7.66 2.54
C TRP A 69 -6.03 8.28 2.48
N SER A 70 -6.19 9.48 3.06
CA SER A 70 -7.49 10.11 3.25
C SER A 70 -8.24 10.39 1.96
N ILE A 71 -7.55 10.59 0.83
CA ILE A 71 -8.21 10.86 -0.45
C ILE A 71 -8.95 9.64 -0.98
N TYR A 72 -8.70 8.46 -0.41
CA TYR A 72 -9.34 7.22 -0.83
C TYR A 72 -10.43 6.77 0.14
N SER A 73 -10.88 7.68 1.00
CA SER A 73 -11.98 7.43 1.94
C SER A 73 -11.69 6.29 2.91
N LEU A 74 -10.52 6.35 3.57
CA LEU A 74 -10.09 5.31 4.49
C LEU A 74 -10.62 5.34 5.92
N PRO A 75 -11.39 6.34 6.40
CA PRO A 75 -11.77 6.37 7.82
C PRO A 75 -12.36 5.09 8.36
N ASP A 76 -13.08 4.34 7.53
CA ASP A 76 -13.72 3.09 7.91
C ASP A 76 -13.01 1.87 7.36
N ASP A 77 -11.83 2.05 6.77
CA ASP A 77 -11.17 0.97 6.03
C ASP A 77 -10.61 -0.14 6.92
N GLU A 78 -10.26 0.15 8.16
CA GLU A 78 -9.84 -0.90 9.08
C GLU A 78 -10.97 -1.90 9.27
N LYS A 79 -12.19 -1.40 9.44
CA LYS A 79 -13.37 -2.23 9.58
C LYS A 79 -13.69 -2.93 8.26
N GLU A 80 -13.64 -2.20 7.15
CA GLU A 80 -13.88 -2.76 5.82
C GLU A 80 -12.88 -3.87 5.50
N ALA A 81 -11.60 -3.64 5.78
CA ALA A 81 -10.55 -4.64 5.54
C ALA A 81 -10.80 -5.89 6.38
N THR A 82 -11.21 -5.74 7.63
CA THR A 82 -11.55 -6.85 8.50
C THR A 82 -12.72 -7.65 7.93
N GLU A 83 -13.77 -6.96 7.47
CA GLU A 83 -14.92 -7.60 6.85
C GLU A 83 -14.54 -8.37 5.59
N ILE A 84 -13.68 -7.79 4.75
CA ILE A 84 -13.20 -8.45 3.55
C ILE A 84 -12.45 -9.74 3.89
N LEU A 85 -11.57 -9.68 4.90
CA LEU A 85 -10.81 -10.84 5.35
C LEU A 85 -11.71 -11.94 5.92
N GLU A 86 -12.73 -11.57 6.68
CA GLU A 86 -13.70 -12.52 7.21
C GLU A 86 -14.46 -13.22 6.10
N LYS A 87 -14.83 -12.49 5.05
CA LYS A 87 -15.56 -13.08 3.91
C LYS A 87 -14.75 -14.07 3.09
N LYS A 88 -13.43 -14.03 3.20
CA LYS A 88 -12.55 -14.96 2.49
C LYS A 88 -12.41 -16.31 3.17
N GLU A 89 -12.84 -16.36 4.39
CA GLU A 89 -12.84 -17.59 5.15
C GLU A 89 -14.10 -18.42 4.87
#